data_28c3843ed88e5d6d08fad4ec1d364a70
#
_entry.id   28c3843ed88e5d6d08fad4ec1d364a70
#
_cell.length_a   1.000
_cell.length_b   1.000
_cell.length_c   1.000
_cell.angle_alpha   90.00
_cell.angle_beta   90.00
_cell.angle_gamma   90.00
#
_symmetry.space_group_name_H-M   'P 1'
#
loop_
_entity.id
_entity.type
_entity.pdbx_description
1 polymer ?
#
loop_
_entity_poly.entity_id
_entity_poly.type
_entity_poly.pdbx_seq_one_letter_code
_entity_poly.pdbx_strand_id
1 'polypeptide(L)'
;MAIRVAYINFWSDDRNERWLSHFIARNVGEVEHVDPSEEPDILISSVFGPLETARNTRAKFKLFYYGESLNRFPDYSDFSVLKDVFDLLVGFKPTDVREKQVRFPLWLLFYPFYTFSEKTNVLTHIDLQRRINKAKPKEFLGSCVATHDMFGQRTILYEATKPYGEFKCPSSFMRNVPPIGPTLENKISFVAKGIFNICPENSPFEGYCTEKIFHALEAGAVPIYWSQDVPEPELLEPDAYCYVNVDDRADVAAKIQYCMENKNRYLAAQIFTPQAKHIVSNYYQTFATEIKKGLGILRPPSVGGVSYASRKFAGRREVIEREAFKSSYFQSFTCFTEGDVDEAFKARHAQVWTQAPGGGYWIWKPHIIRKKLEVMSEQDVLVYVDSGCCFCVTDEARERFDSYLWMVRNHWSGLLRFQLHHPEEKFTNRSIVDYARQKFGRDMGPYTRTGQLVGGVFLVRKTSFSLQFFDALLDTLEEDSRLLTDAYTQAGEVHRHDQSLSSLVYKVMGGSLIIPDETYFEEGFGSDTARRFPIWATRSGS
;
A
#
# COMPACT_ATOMS: atom_id res chain seq x y z
N MET A 1 -23.12 20.28 -7.98
CA MET A 1 -24.15 19.93 -6.96
C MET A 1 -23.43 19.24 -5.84
N ALA A 2 -23.73 19.59 -4.59
CA ALA A 2 -23.18 18.91 -3.44
C ALA A 2 -23.68 17.46 -3.36
N ILE A 3 -22.88 16.58 -2.82
CA ILE A 3 -23.22 15.17 -2.56
C ILE A 3 -24.06 15.12 -1.29
N ARG A 4 -25.28 14.63 -1.39
CA ARG A 4 -26.22 14.51 -0.28
C ARG A 4 -25.90 13.26 0.55
N VAL A 5 -25.50 13.43 1.81
CA VAL A 5 -25.05 12.37 2.70
C VAL A 5 -25.95 12.25 3.92
N ALA A 6 -26.37 11.04 4.24
CA ALA A 6 -27.12 10.73 5.47
C ALA A 6 -26.44 9.60 6.25
N TYR A 7 -26.65 9.57 7.55
CA TYR A 7 -26.12 8.56 8.48
C TYR A 7 -27.25 7.84 9.19
N ILE A 8 -27.09 6.52 9.34
CA ILE A 8 -27.96 5.69 10.19
C ILE A 8 -27.10 4.65 10.94
N ASN A 9 -27.57 4.17 12.07
CA ASN A 9 -26.89 3.11 12.83
C ASN A 9 -25.40 3.40 13.10
N PHE A 10 -25.01 4.67 13.16
CA PHE A 10 -23.62 5.08 13.31
C PHE A 10 -23.30 5.40 14.78
N TRP A 11 -22.02 5.62 15.12
CA TRP A 11 -21.65 6.08 16.46
C TRP A 11 -22.36 7.40 16.77
N SER A 12 -22.78 7.57 18.02
CA SER A 12 -23.29 8.84 18.51
C SER A 12 -22.23 9.94 18.65
N ASP A 13 -20.96 9.57 18.45
CA ASP A 13 -19.83 10.50 18.50
C ASP A 13 -19.75 11.29 17.19
N ASP A 14 -20.02 12.56 17.28
CA ASP A 14 -19.96 13.59 16.24
C ASP A 14 -18.63 13.58 15.43
N ARG A 15 -17.53 13.09 16.01
CA ARG A 15 -16.22 13.01 15.33
C ARG A 15 -16.23 12.00 14.20
N ASN A 16 -16.83 10.84 14.38
CA ASN A 16 -16.84 9.78 13.38
C ASN A 16 -17.75 10.13 12.20
N GLU A 17 -18.90 10.76 12.45
CA GLU A 17 -19.77 11.25 11.38
C GLU A 17 -19.09 12.34 10.55
N ARG A 18 -18.48 13.31 11.22
CA ARG A 18 -17.76 14.41 10.57
C ARG A 18 -16.52 13.91 9.82
N TRP A 19 -15.82 12.89 10.32
CA TRP A 19 -14.63 12.40 9.66
C TRP A 19 -14.91 11.90 8.25
N LEU A 20 -15.89 11.00 8.08
CA LEU A 20 -16.24 10.46 6.76
C LEU A 20 -16.78 11.55 5.82
N SER A 21 -17.56 12.47 6.34
CA SER A 21 -18.04 13.62 5.55
C SER A 21 -16.91 14.54 5.10
N HIS A 22 -15.94 14.82 5.97
CA HIS A 22 -14.73 15.58 5.59
C HIS A 22 -13.88 14.81 4.57
N PHE A 23 -13.76 13.50 4.73
CA PHE A 23 -13.08 12.66 3.75
C PHE A 23 -13.75 12.75 2.38
N ILE A 24 -15.08 12.60 2.32
CA ILE A 24 -15.85 12.71 1.07
C ILE A 24 -15.69 14.10 0.47
N ALA A 25 -15.84 15.16 1.28
CA ALA A 25 -15.70 16.54 0.83
C ALA A 25 -14.32 16.85 0.22
N ARG A 26 -13.26 16.27 0.77
CA ARG A 26 -11.87 16.50 0.32
C ARG A 26 -11.45 15.66 -0.87
N ASN A 27 -12.03 14.46 -1.06
CA ASN A 27 -11.56 13.50 -2.05
C ASN A 27 -12.56 13.20 -3.17
N VAL A 28 -13.84 13.51 -2.97
CA VAL A 28 -14.92 13.15 -3.89
C VAL A 28 -15.65 14.39 -4.42
N GLY A 29 -16.21 15.21 -3.54
CA GLY A 29 -16.94 16.42 -3.88
C GLY A 29 -17.60 17.07 -2.65
N GLU A 30 -18.10 18.29 -2.80
CA GLU A 30 -18.79 19.02 -1.73
C GLU A 30 -19.92 18.19 -1.10
N VAL A 31 -20.08 18.24 0.22
CA VAL A 31 -21.05 17.43 0.98
C VAL A 31 -22.15 18.30 1.58
N GLU A 32 -23.37 17.85 1.45
CA GLU A 32 -24.57 18.37 2.12
C GLU A 32 -25.18 17.25 2.98
N HIS A 33 -25.40 17.51 4.28
CA HIS A 33 -26.06 16.57 5.17
C HIS A 33 -27.58 16.68 5.01
N VAL A 34 -28.22 15.54 4.82
CA VAL A 34 -29.70 15.45 4.63
C VAL A 34 -30.29 14.40 5.57
N ASP A 35 -31.62 14.45 5.78
CA ASP A 35 -32.32 13.40 6.51
C ASP A 35 -32.33 12.09 5.70
N PRO A 36 -32.19 10.91 6.34
CA PRO A 36 -32.23 9.62 5.65
C PRO A 36 -33.48 9.38 4.80
N SER A 37 -34.61 10.02 5.14
CA SER A 37 -35.88 9.95 4.37
C SER A 37 -35.85 10.74 3.06
N GLU A 38 -34.88 11.60 2.85
CA GLU A 38 -34.77 12.46 1.66
C GLU A 38 -34.04 11.81 0.48
N GLU A 39 -33.89 10.48 0.47
CA GLU A 39 -33.20 9.74 -0.58
C GLU A 39 -31.78 10.30 -0.87
N PRO A 40 -30.82 10.15 0.08
CA PRO A 40 -29.47 10.69 -0.07
C PRO A 40 -28.71 10.07 -1.24
N ASP A 41 -27.69 10.78 -1.73
CA ASP A 41 -26.76 10.21 -2.70
C ASP A 41 -25.90 9.11 -2.04
N ILE A 42 -25.47 9.33 -0.79
CA ILE A 42 -24.74 8.32 0.02
C ILE A 42 -25.47 8.12 1.35
N LEU A 43 -25.83 6.88 1.64
CA LEU A 43 -26.25 6.44 2.97
C LEU A 43 -25.06 5.74 3.65
N ILE A 44 -24.59 6.28 4.75
CA ILE A 44 -23.54 5.69 5.58
C ILE A 44 -24.18 5.00 6.78
N SER A 45 -23.90 3.72 6.96
CA SER A 45 -24.40 2.92 8.07
C SER A 45 -23.26 2.22 8.82
N SER A 46 -23.50 1.87 10.08
CA SER A 46 -22.62 1.04 10.90
C SER A 46 -23.45 0.02 11.70
N VAL A 47 -22.91 -0.48 12.80
CA VAL A 47 -23.46 -1.61 13.59
C VAL A 47 -24.41 -1.21 14.73
N PHE A 48 -24.65 0.08 14.97
CA PHE A 48 -25.33 0.58 16.18
C PHE A 48 -26.85 0.75 16.02
N GLY A 49 -27.48 -0.10 15.22
CA GLY A 49 -28.92 -0.17 15.06
C GLY A 49 -29.34 -1.38 14.22
N PRO A 50 -30.64 -1.54 13.91
CA PRO A 50 -31.11 -2.67 13.12
C PRO A 50 -30.63 -2.63 11.66
N LEU A 51 -30.14 -3.74 11.12
CA LEU A 51 -29.77 -3.87 9.71
C LEU A 51 -30.95 -3.55 8.77
N GLU A 52 -32.16 -3.87 9.20
CA GLU A 52 -33.39 -3.64 8.46
C GLU A 52 -33.65 -2.14 8.18
N THR A 53 -33.17 -1.26 9.06
CA THR A 53 -33.22 0.20 8.80
C THR A 53 -32.42 0.56 7.55
N ALA A 54 -31.19 0.01 7.41
CA ALA A 54 -30.39 0.24 6.22
C ALA A 54 -30.98 -0.39 4.96
N ARG A 55 -31.60 -1.57 5.10
CA ARG A 55 -32.29 -2.26 4.00
C ARG A 55 -33.42 -1.41 3.43
N ASN A 56 -34.24 -0.86 4.30
CA ASN A 56 -35.47 -0.11 3.94
C ASN A 56 -35.22 1.35 3.56
N THR A 57 -34.09 1.95 3.94
CA THR A 57 -33.76 3.32 3.53
C THR A 57 -33.33 3.34 2.06
N ARG A 58 -33.95 4.22 1.26
CA ARG A 58 -33.56 4.42 -0.14
C ARG A 58 -32.35 5.37 -0.21
N ALA A 59 -31.36 5.01 -1.03
CA ALA A 59 -30.20 5.84 -1.36
C ALA A 59 -29.64 5.41 -2.72
N LYS A 60 -28.88 6.27 -3.39
CA LYS A 60 -28.21 5.90 -4.65
C LYS A 60 -27.03 4.95 -4.40
N PHE A 61 -26.32 5.14 -3.27
CA PHE A 61 -25.17 4.36 -2.89
C PHE A 61 -25.17 4.13 -1.38
N LYS A 62 -25.15 2.87 -0.95
CA LYS A 62 -25.13 2.48 0.46
C LYS A 62 -23.76 2.00 0.87
N LEU A 63 -23.16 2.68 1.85
CA LEU A 63 -21.85 2.37 2.42
C LEU A 63 -22.01 1.84 3.85
N PHE A 64 -21.45 0.68 4.13
CA PHE A 64 -21.36 0.14 5.48
C PHE A 64 -19.93 0.31 6.01
N TYR A 65 -19.78 1.06 7.09
CA TYR A 65 -18.52 1.24 7.78
C TYR A 65 -18.50 0.43 9.10
N TYR A 66 -17.63 -0.58 9.18
CA TYR A 66 -17.47 -1.37 10.41
C TYR A 66 -16.11 -1.06 11.05
N GLY A 67 -16.19 -0.26 12.13
CA GLY A 67 -15.05 0.08 13.00
C GLY A 67 -15.00 -0.80 14.26
N GLU A 68 -15.94 -1.75 14.41
CA GLU A 68 -16.01 -2.73 15.49
C GLU A 68 -15.91 -4.15 14.94
N SER A 69 -15.44 -5.08 15.76
CA SER A 69 -15.47 -6.50 15.42
C SER A 69 -16.89 -6.99 15.24
N LEU A 70 -17.25 -7.46 14.05
CA LEU A 70 -18.60 -7.92 13.72
C LEU A 70 -19.02 -9.18 14.49
N ASN A 71 -18.07 -9.93 15.07
CA ASN A 71 -18.37 -11.06 15.96
C ASN A 71 -19.21 -10.65 17.19
N ARG A 72 -19.26 -9.36 17.51
CA ARG A 72 -20.07 -8.78 18.60
C ARG A 72 -21.48 -8.36 18.18
N PHE A 73 -21.78 -8.42 16.88
CA PHE A 73 -23.03 -7.93 16.28
C PHE A 73 -23.63 -9.00 15.37
N PRO A 74 -24.44 -9.94 15.91
CA PRO A 74 -24.95 -11.10 15.17
C PRO A 74 -25.64 -10.72 13.85
N ASP A 75 -26.43 -9.64 13.82
CA ASP A 75 -27.14 -9.18 12.61
C ASP A 75 -26.20 -8.74 11.48
N TYR A 76 -24.93 -8.46 11.81
CA TYR A 76 -23.90 -7.98 10.89
C TYR A 76 -22.78 -8.99 10.66
N SER A 77 -22.89 -10.21 11.18
CA SER A 77 -21.81 -11.21 11.11
C SER A 77 -21.71 -11.89 9.74
N ASP A 78 -22.78 -11.93 8.98
CA ASP A 78 -22.83 -12.56 7.65
C ASP A 78 -22.54 -11.55 6.53
N PHE A 79 -21.34 -11.62 5.94
CA PHE A 79 -20.92 -10.77 4.85
C PHE A 79 -21.74 -10.93 3.56
N SER A 80 -22.36 -12.08 3.33
CA SER A 80 -23.24 -12.28 2.16
C SER A 80 -24.49 -11.41 2.29
N VAL A 81 -25.10 -11.40 3.47
CA VAL A 81 -26.25 -10.55 3.79
C VAL A 81 -25.89 -9.05 3.70
N LEU A 82 -24.71 -8.68 4.19
CA LEU A 82 -24.26 -7.28 4.09
C LEU A 82 -24.08 -6.83 2.64
N LYS A 83 -23.52 -7.68 1.77
CA LYS A 83 -23.34 -7.38 0.33
C LYS A 83 -24.65 -7.24 -0.44
N ASP A 84 -25.74 -7.85 0.05
CA ASP A 84 -27.09 -7.70 -0.50
C ASP A 84 -27.73 -6.37 -0.12
N VAL A 85 -27.33 -5.79 1.02
CA VAL A 85 -27.87 -4.53 1.54
C VAL A 85 -27.03 -3.33 1.11
N PHE A 86 -25.71 -3.50 1.07
CA PHE A 86 -24.77 -2.41 0.85
C PHE A 86 -23.99 -2.56 -0.47
N ASP A 87 -23.70 -1.43 -1.09
CA ASP A 87 -22.89 -1.34 -2.31
C ASP A 87 -21.41 -1.39 -2.01
N LEU A 88 -20.99 -0.98 -0.79
CA LEU A 88 -19.59 -0.97 -0.35
C LEU A 88 -19.49 -1.28 1.14
N LEU A 89 -18.61 -2.23 1.47
CA LEU A 89 -18.22 -2.58 2.84
C LEU A 89 -16.83 -2.02 3.12
N VAL A 90 -16.69 -1.21 4.19
CA VAL A 90 -15.44 -0.50 4.52
C VAL A 90 -15.05 -0.81 5.96
N GLY A 91 -13.82 -1.27 6.20
CA GLY A 91 -13.37 -1.60 7.54
C GLY A 91 -12.03 -2.34 7.58
N PHE A 92 -11.95 -3.42 8.35
CA PHE A 92 -10.68 -4.08 8.70
C PHE A 92 -10.20 -5.12 7.70
N LYS A 93 -11.09 -5.80 7.01
CA LYS A 93 -10.69 -6.87 6.08
C LYS A 93 -9.85 -6.33 4.93
N PRO A 94 -8.95 -7.15 4.36
CA PRO A 94 -8.20 -6.80 3.16
C PRO A 94 -9.11 -6.30 2.04
N THR A 95 -8.59 -5.39 1.23
CA THR A 95 -9.34 -4.86 0.07
C THR A 95 -9.54 -5.96 -0.97
N ASP A 96 -10.79 -6.22 -1.33
CA ASP A 96 -11.21 -6.94 -2.53
C ASP A 96 -12.44 -6.26 -3.15
N VAL A 97 -12.19 -5.42 -4.15
CA VAL A 97 -13.25 -4.63 -4.79
C VAL A 97 -14.28 -5.48 -5.54
N ARG A 98 -13.96 -6.74 -5.92
CA ARG A 98 -14.91 -7.69 -6.52
C ARG A 98 -15.93 -8.15 -5.49
N GLU A 99 -15.49 -8.21 -4.24
CA GLU A 99 -16.28 -8.55 -3.07
C GLU A 99 -16.90 -7.30 -2.41
N LYS A 100 -16.89 -6.14 -3.08
CA LYS A 100 -17.35 -4.85 -2.55
C LYS A 100 -16.65 -4.45 -1.25
N GLN A 101 -15.42 -4.92 -1.01
CA GLN A 101 -14.69 -4.76 0.24
C GLN A 101 -13.51 -3.81 0.08
N VAL A 102 -13.43 -2.80 0.96
CA VAL A 102 -12.29 -1.86 1.04
C VAL A 102 -11.74 -1.83 2.46
N ARG A 103 -10.42 -2.01 2.59
CA ARG A 103 -9.72 -1.79 3.85
C ARG A 103 -9.56 -0.29 4.10
N PHE A 104 -10.18 0.19 5.17
CA PHE A 104 -9.99 1.53 5.73
C PHE A 104 -10.18 1.45 7.25
N PRO A 105 -9.12 1.09 8.01
CA PRO A 105 -9.25 0.71 9.40
C PRO A 105 -9.56 1.89 10.33
N LEU A 106 -10.25 1.61 11.43
CA LEU A 106 -10.77 2.59 12.37
C LEU A 106 -9.70 3.55 12.92
N TRP A 107 -8.46 3.10 13.10
CA TRP A 107 -7.41 3.95 13.66
C TRP A 107 -7.18 5.24 12.85
N LEU A 108 -7.43 5.22 11.55
CA LEU A 108 -7.33 6.42 10.70
C LEU A 108 -8.32 7.50 11.10
N LEU A 109 -9.53 7.13 11.57
CA LEU A 109 -10.57 8.07 11.96
C LEU A 109 -10.27 8.82 13.28
N PHE A 110 -9.29 8.35 14.05
CA PHE A 110 -8.86 9.06 15.27
C PHE A 110 -7.97 10.26 15.00
N TYR A 111 -7.56 10.46 13.73
CA TYR A 111 -6.66 11.55 13.32
C TYR A 111 -7.34 12.47 12.30
N PRO A 112 -7.23 13.81 12.42
CA PRO A 112 -7.91 14.76 11.53
C PRO A 112 -7.17 14.96 10.20
N PHE A 113 -6.73 13.87 9.56
CA PHE A 113 -6.08 13.88 8.25
C PHE A 113 -6.99 13.21 7.23
N TYR A 114 -7.72 14.00 6.46
CA TYR A 114 -8.76 13.53 5.54
C TYR A 114 -8.22 13.16 4.16
N THR A 115 -7.00 13.61 3.82
CA THR A 115 -6.26 13.21 2.61
C THR A 115 -4.85 12.81 2.99
N PHE A 116 -4.26 11.84 2.27
CA PHE A 116 -2.86 11.48 2.50
C PHE A 116 -1.88 12.54 1.96
N SER A 117 -2.32 13.37 1.01
CA SER A 117 -1.50 14.46 0.44
C SER A 117 -1.42 15.70 1.34
N GLU A 118 -2.11 15.72 2.48
CA GLU A 118 -2.00 16.82 3.43
C GLU A 118 -0.58 16.96 3.96
N LYS A 119 -0.19 18.19 4.23
CA LYS A 119 1.19 18.59 4.57
C LYS A 119 1.75 17.85 5.78
N THR A 120 0.87 17.48 6.73
CA THR A 120 1.18 16.62 7.87
C THR A 120 0.23 15.42 7.82
N ASN A 121 0.73 14.27 7.40
CA ASN A 121 -0.06 13.04 7.36
C ASN A 121 -0.03 12.29 8.69
N VAL A 122 -0.94 11.34 8.86
CA VAL A 122 -1.10 10.59 10.11
C VAL A 122 0.19 9.86 10.55
N LEU A 123 0.93 9.27 9.63
CA LEU A 123 2.18 8.54 9.97
C LEU A 123 3.25 9.49 10.50
N THR A 124 3.42 10.64 9.84
CA THR A 124 4.35 11.69 10.28
C THR A 124 3.95 12.24 11.65
N HIS A 125 2.66 12.44 11.88
CA HIS A 125 2.14 12.87 13.17
C HIS A 125 2.49 11.88 14.28
N ILE A 126 2.16 10.59 14.10
CA ILE A 126 2.43 9.54 15.09
C ILE A 126 3.93 9.45 15.39
N ASP A 127 4.79 9.45 14.38
CA ASP A 127 6.25 9.36 14.55
C ASP A 127 6.81 10.59 15.30
N LEU A 128 6.34 11.79 14.96
CA LEU A 128 6.74 13.02 15.64
C LEU A 128 6.31 13.00 17.12
N GLN A 129 5.06 12.67 17.41
CA GLN A 129 4.54 12.60 18.77
C GLN A 129 5.27 11.52 19.58
N ARG A 130 5.55 10.35 18.98
CA ARG A 130 6.39 9.32 19.61
C ARG A 130 7.74 9.88 20.05
N ARG A 131 8.46 10.59 19.16
CA ARG A 131 9.77 11.16 19.50
C ARG A 131 9.68 12.13 20.66
N ILE A 132 8.68 13.01 20.67
CA ILE A 132 8.45 13.98 21.74
C ILE A 132 8.12 13.26 23.07
N ASN A 133 7.19 12.32 23.04
CA ASN A 133 6.71 11.65 24.25
C ASN A 133 7.73 10.64 24.81
N LYS A 134 8.52 10.00 23.95
CA LYS A 134 9.61 9.10 24.37
C LYS A 134 10.70 9.84 25.16
N ALA A 135 10.95 11.10 24.84
CA ALA A 135 11.94 11.92 25.53
C ALA A 135 11.50 12.38 26.94
N LYS A 136 10.21 12.24 27.28
CA LYS A 136 9.68 12.61 28.61
C LYS A 136 10.14 11.60 29.68
N PRO A 137 10.32 12.04 30.94
CA PRO A 137 10.61 11.14 32.05
C PRO A 137 9.55 10.06 32.20
N LYS A 138 9.97 8.81 32.46
CA LYS A 138 9.08 7.68 32.73
C LYS A 138 8.88 7.56 34.26
N GLU A 139 7.61 7.56 34.70
CA GLU A 139 7.23 7.55 36.10
C GLU A 139 6.90 6.13 36.63
N PHE A 140 6.54 5.21 35.72
CA PHE A 140 6.15 3.83 36.06
C PHE A 140 6.52 2.84 34.95
N LEU A 141 6.48 1.54 35.29
CA LEU A 141 6.84 0.47 34.37
C LEU A 141 5.89 0.40 33.16
N GLY A 142 4.58 0.43 33.41
CA GLY A 142 3.61 0.33 32.32
C GLY A 142 2.20 0.72 32.75
N SER A 143 1.31 0.73 31.77
CA SER A 143 -0.09 1.10 31.93
C SER A 143 -1.04 0.15 31.19
N CYS A 144 -2.31 0.12 31.66
CA CYS A 144 -3.43 -0.48 30.94
C CYS A 144 -4.65 0.46 31.04
N VAL A 145 -5.03 1.09 29.94
CA VAL A 145 -6.18 2.02 29.90
C VAL A 145 -7.35 1.29 29.25
N ALA A 146 -8.19 0.63 30.04
CA ALA A 146 -9.31 -0.18 29.57
C ALA A 146 -10.50 -0.12 30.53
N THR A 147 -11.73 -0.21 30.03
CA THR A 147 -12.95 -0.20 30.83
C THR A 147 -13.48 -1.60 31.15
N HIS A 148 -13.22 -2.59 30.30
CA HIS A 148 -13.73 -3.97 30.43
C HIS A 148 -12.72 -4.98 29.88
N ASP A 149 -12.96 -6.26 30.16
CA ASP A 149 -12.17 -7.40 29.63
C ASP A 149 -13.12 -8.54 29.26
N MET A 150 -13.74 -8.45 28.07
CA MET A 150 -14.81 -9.38 27.68
C MET A 150 -14.33 -10.82 27.41
N PHE A 151 -13.08 -10.99 26.95
CA PHE A 151 -12.53 -12.28 26.55
C PHE A 151 -11.32 -12.70 27.42
N GLY A 152 -11.00 -11.96 28.48
CA GLY A 152 -9.93 -12.29 29.43
C GLY A 152 -8.51 -11.96 28.94
N GLN A 153 -8.33 -11.48 27.72
CA GLN A 153 -7.00 -11.19 27.15
C GLN A 153 -6.25 -10.10 27.92
N ARG A 154 -6.95 -9.09 28.45
CA ARG A 154 -6.32 -8.05 29.26
C ARG A 154 -5.83 -8.59 30.60
N THR A 155 -6.66 -9.44 31.24
CA THR A 155 -6.29 -10.14 32.48
C THR A 155 -5.06 -11.01 32.26
N ILE A 156 -5.03 -11.79 31.17
CA ILE A 156 -3.89 -12.67 30.83
C ILE A 156 -2.60 -11.85 30.71
N LEU A 157 -2.62 -10.77 29.95
CA LEU A 157 -1.45 -9.92 29.74
C LEU A 157 -1.05 -9.19 31.02
N TYR A 158 -2.03 -8.66 31.79
CA TYR A 158 -1.77 -7.99 33.05
C TYR A 158 -1.12 -8.91 34.09
N GLU A 159 -1.66 -10.12 34.26
CA GLU A 159 -1.10 -11.11 35.19
C GLU A 159 0.32 -11.52 34.81
N ALA A 160 0.59 -11.69 33.50
CA ALA A 160 1.92 -12.03 32.99
C ALA A 160 2.96 -10.92 33.22
N THR A 161 2.54 -9.65 33.37
CA THR A 161 3.47 -8.55 33.63
C THR A 161 3.76 -8.33 35.10
N LYS A 162 2.95 -8.85 36.03
CA LYS A 162 3.10 -8.67 37.48
C LYS A 162 4.49 -9.01 38.07
N PRO A 163 5.18 -10.07 37.61
CA PRO A 163 6.53 -10.40 38.13
C PRO A 163 7.57 -9.31 37.88
N TYR A 164 7.33 -8.41 36.94
CA TYR A 164 8.29 -7.37 36.51
C TYR A 164 8.00 -6.00 37.18
N GLY A 165 6.82 -5.82 37.78
CA GLY A 165 6.44 -4.61 38.47
C GLY A 165 4.96 -4.25 38.27
N GLU A 166 4.53 -3.17 38.89
CA GLU A 166 3.14 -2.73 38.86
C GLU A 166 2.83 -1.94 37.59
N PHE A 167 1.73 -2.31 36.93
CA PHE A 167 1.12 -1.55 35.84
C PHE A 167 0.00 -0.67 36.37
N LYS A 168 -0.05 0.60 35.92
CA LYS A 168 -1.04 1.59 36.35
C LYS A 168 -2.31 1.52 35.50
N CYS A 169 -3.46 1.34 36.15
CA CYS A 169 -4.77 1.17 35.51
C CYS A 169 -5.71 2.31 35.97
N PRO A 170 -5.91 3.38 35.19
CA PRO A 170 -6.73 4.53 35.57
C PRO A 170 -8.22 4.35 35.23
N SER A 171 -8.61 3.35 34.44
CA SER A 171 -9.98 3.09 34.01
C SER A 171 -10.65 2.00 34.86
N SER A 172 -11.85 1.54 34.48
CA SER A 172 -12.61 0.57 35.29
C SER A 172 -11.93 -0.79 35.42
N PHE A 173 -11.20 -1.24 34.39
CA PHE A 173 -10.44 -2.49 34.44
C PHE A 173 -9.29 -2.38 35.45
N MET A 174 -9.31 -3.22 36.47
CA MET A 174 -8.27 -3.35 37.52
C MET A 174 -7.75 -2.00 38.06
N ARG A 175 -8.65 -1.03 38.26
CA ARG A 175 -8.26 0.32 38.69
C ARG A 175 -7.42 0.31 39.96
N ASN A 176 -6.22 0.88 39.88
CA ASN A 176 -5.28 1.01 40.99
C ASN A 176 -4.69 2.43 41.11
N VAL A 177 -5.14 3.37 40.30
CA VAL A 177 -4.78 4.79 40.33
C VAL A 177 -6.02 5.66 40.06
N PRO A 178 -6.00 6.96 40.44
CA PRO A 178 -7.10 7.87 40.12
C PRO A 178 -7.44 7.86 38.63
N PRO A 179 -8.74 8.06 38.27
CA PRO A 179 -9.16 8.12 36.90
C PRO A 179 -8.55 9.30 36.16
N ILE A 180 -8.24 9.10 34.91
CA ILE A 180 -7.84 10.18 33.98
C ILE A 180 -9.06 10.79 33.30
N GLY A 181 -8.91 12.02 32.79
CA GLY A 181 -9.97 12.66 32.00
C GLY A 181 -10.32 11.87 30.72
N PRO A 182 -11.49 12.11 30.14
CA PRO A 182 -12.05 11.30 29.04
C PRO A 182 -11.44 11.58 27.66
N THR A 183 -10.56 12.59 27.53
CA THR A 183 -10.02 12.99 26.23
C THR A 183 -8.89 12.08 25.76
N LEU A 184 -8.67 12.03 24.45
CA LEU A 184 -7.53 11.32 23.86
C LEU A 184 -6.20 11.89 24.38
N GLU A 185 -6.10 13.20 24.54
CA GLU A 185 -4.91 13.86 25.07
C GLU A 185 -4.56 13.38 26.49
N ASN A 186 -5.58 13.24 27.36
CA ASN A 186 -5.39 12.69 28.72
C ASN A 186 -4.88 11.24 28.67
N LYS A 187 -5.43 10.40 27.77
CA LYS A 187 -4.98 9.02 27.53
C LYS A 187 -3.52 8.98 27.09
N ILE A 188 -3.17 9.72 26.02
CA ILE A 188 -1.80 9.78 25.50
C ILE A 188 -0.82 10.29 26.56
N SER A 189 -1.16 11.37 27.27
CA SER A 189 -0.32 11.96 28.32
C SER A 189 -0.10 11.00 29.48
N PHE A 190 -1.09 10.21 29.85
CA PHE A 190 -0.96 9.20 30.90
C PHE A 190 -0.06 8.04 30.45
N VAL A 191 -0.34 7.47 29.26
CA VAL A 191 0.44 6.35 28.71
C VAL A 191 1.91 6.75 28.50
N ALA A 192 2.18 8.00 28.12
CA ALA A 192 3.53 8.52 27.91
C ALA A 192 4.43 8.47 29.17
N LYS A 193 3.86 8.41 30.36
CA LYS A 193 4.57 8.26 31.65
C LYS A 193 5.08 6.84 31.89
N GLY A 194 4.55 5.83 31.17
CA GLY A 194 4.98 4.44 31.23
C GLY A 194 5.99 4.07 30.15
N ILE A 195 6.75 2.98 30.41
CA ILE A 195 7.61 2.35 29.39
C ILE A 195 6.77 1.47 28.49
N PHE A 196 5.82 0.72 29.05
CA PHE A 196 4.96 -0.23 28.35
C PHE A 196 3.49 0.18 28.41
N ASN A 197 2.70 -0.29 27.43
CA ASN A 197 1.24 -0.18 27.47
C ASN A 197 0.58 -1.49 27.05
N ILE A 198 -0.23 -2.12 27.93
CA ILE A 198 -1.07 -3.27 27.62
C ILE A 198 -2.29 -2.75 26.86
N CYS A 199 -2.39 -3.08 25.58
CA CYS A 199 -3.41 -2.53 24.68
C CYS A 199 -3.97 -3.56 23.67
N PRO A 200 -4.42 -4.76 24.11
CA PRO A 200 -5.00 -5.74 23.19
C PRO A 200 -6.32 -5.26 22.62
N GLU A 201 -6.70 -5.83 21.48
CA GLU A 201 -8.01 -5.60 20.89
C GLU A 201 -9.16 -6.18 21.73
N ASN A 202 -10.39 -5.75 21.44
CA ASN A 202 -11.55 -6.12 22.24
C ASN A 202 -12.00 -7.57 22.02
N SER A 203 -11.77 -8.11 20.82
CA SER A 203 -12.20 -9.45 20.41
C SER A 203 -11.41 -9.93 19.19
N PRO A 204 -11.37 -11.26 18.94
CA PRO A 204 -10.78 -11.78 17.71
C PRO A 204 -11.64 -11.38 16.49
N PHE A 205 -11.01 -10.91 15.42
CA PHE A 205 -11.62 -10.69 14.12
C PHE A 205 -10.52 -10.48 13.09
N GLU A 206 -10.69 -11.01 11.89
CA GLU A 206 -9.71 -10.92 10.80
C GLU A 206 -9.35 -9.48 10.46
N GLY A 207 -8.04 -9.17 10.53
CA GLY A 207 -7.50 -7.85 10.24
C GLY A 207 -7.86 -6.75 11.25
N TYR A 208 -8.51 -7.10 12.38
CA TYR A 208 -8.97 -6.13 13.39
C TYR A 208 -7.80 -5.48 14.12
N CYS A 209 -7.48 -4.29 13.69
CA CYS A 209 -6.48 -3.42 14.30
C CYS A 209 -7.08 -2.02 14.45
N THR A 210 -7.23 -1.57 15.70
CA THR A 210 -7.82 -0.28 16.01
C THR A 210 -6.77 0.73 16.47
N GLU A 211 -7.20 1.86 17.00
CA GLU A 211 -6.35 2.93 17.48
C GLU A 211 -5.43 2.56 18.66
N LYS A 212 -5.65 1.43 19.31
CA LYS A 212 -5.00 1.10 20.60
C LYS A 212 -3.49 1.01 20.49
N ILE A 213 -2.99 0.26 19.48
CA ILE A 213 -1.56 0.13 19.25
C ILE A 213 -0.94 1.47 18.83
N PHE A 214 -1.64 2.24 17.98
CA PHE A 214 -1.15 3.54 17.50
C PHE A 214 -1.09 4.58 18.61
N HIS A 215 -2.08 4.62 19.51
CA HIS A 215 -2.04 5.50 20.67
C HIS A 215 -0.87 5.16 21.64
N ALA A 216 -0.57 3.86 21.82
CA ALA A 216 0.59 3.45 22.61
C ALA A 216 1.91 3.87 21.94
N LEU A 217 2.02 3.70 20.63
CA LEU A 217 3.17 4.14 19.83
C LEU A 217 3.33 5.66 19.88
N GLU A 218 2.27 6.41 19.65
CA GLU A 218 2.24 7.88 19.75
C GLU A 218 2.66 8.39 21.12
N ALA A 219 2.22 7.71 22.18
CA ALA A 219 2.63 8.01 23.55
C ALA A 219 4.11 7.70 23.85
N GLY A 220 4.84 7.11 22.93
CA GLY A 220 6.23 6.71 23.12
C GLY A 220 6.41 5.53 24.08
N ALA A 221 5.37 4.74 24.28
CA ALA A 221 5.40 3.48 25.04
C ALA A 221 5.61 2.29 24.08
N VAL A 222 6.07 1.16 24.62
CA VAL A 222 6.12 -0.12 23.91
C VAL A 222 4.77 -0.80 24.06
N PRO A 223 4.01 -1.02 22.94
CA PRO A 223 2.75 -1.74 23.01
C PRO A 223 2.98 -3.21 23.36
N ILE A 224 2.28 -3.73 24.37
CA ILE A 224 2.06 -5.17 24.60
C ILE A 224 0.69 -5.46 24.02
N TYR A 225 0.67 -6.11 22.86
CA TYR A 225 -0.49 -6.14 21.99
C TYR A 225 -0.92 -7.55 21.62
N TRP A 226 -2.22 -7.73 21.46
CA TRP A 226 -2.88 -8.90 20.91
C TRP A 226 -4.02 -8.50 20.00
N SER A 227 -4.14 -9.22 18.91
CA SER A 227 -5.29 -9.31 18.02
C SER A 227 -5.30 -10.70 17.39
N GLN A 228 -6.35 -11.07 16.65
CA GLN A 228 -6.39 -12.37 15.97
C GLN A 228 -5.20 -12.56 15.02
N ASP A 229 -4.85 -11.50 14.29
CA ASP A 229 -3.75 -11.49 13.34
C ASP A 229 -2.66 -10.51 13.79
N VAL A 230 -1.46 -10.66 13.25
CA VAL A 230 -0.38 -9.66 13.42
C VAL A 230 -0.89 -8.30 12.92
N PRO A 231 -0.77 -7.22 13.75
CA PRO A 231 -1.34 -5.91 13.39
C PRO A 231 -0.57 -5.27 12.24
N GLU A 232 -1.26 -4.89 11.18
CA GLU A 232 -0.72 -4.13 10.05
C GLU A 232 0.69 -4.57 9.62
N PRO A 233 0.91 -5.83 9.20
CA PRO A 233 2.25 -6.42 9.03
C PRO A 233 3.07 -5.77 7.91
N GLU A 234 2.42 -5.12 6.95
CA GLU A 234 3.11 -4.37 5.89
C GLU A 234 3.38 -2.90 6.29
N LEU A 235 2.76 -2.42 7.37
CA LEU A 235 2.80 -1.02 7.81
C LEU A 235 3.67 -0.82 9.04
N LEU A 236 3.61 -1.73 10.02
CA LEU A 236 4.35 -1.64 11.28
C LEU A 236 5.60 -2.50 11.25
N GLU A 237 6.72 -1.96 11.75
CA GLU A 237 7.93 -2.75 11.96
C GLU A 237 7.71 -3.73 13.12
N PRO A 238 8.12 -5.01 12.98
CA PRO A 238 7.92 -6.03 14.02
C PRO A 238 8.56 -5.68 15.37
N ASP A 239 9.65 -4.93 15.34
CA ASP A 239 10.36 -4.49 16.55
C ASP A 239 9.73 -3.26 17.21
N ALA A 240 8.67 -2.68 16.68
CA ALA A 240 7.99 -1.52 17.25
C ALA A 240 7.03 -1.88 18.40
N TYR A 241 6.64 -3.15 18.54
CA TYR A 241 5.65 -3.63 19.51
C TYR A 241 5.92 -5.08 19.92
N CYS A 242 5.40 -5.48 21.06
CA CYS A 242 5.43 -6.87 21.53
C CYS A 242 4.09 -7.53 21.19
N TYR A 243 4.06 -8.36 20.13
CA TYR A 243 2.90 -9.17 19.77
C TYR A 243 2.89 -10.47 20.58
N VAL A 244 1.75 -10.76 21.22
CA VAL A 244 1.61 -11.89 22.14
C VAL A 244 0.38 -12.72 21.75
N ASN A 245 0.55 -14.02 21.56
CA ASN A 245 -0.57 -14.93 21.37
C ASN A 245 -1.17 -15.31 22.75
N VAL A 246 -2.30 -14.74 23.13
CA VAL A 246 -2.93 -14.98 24.44
C VAL A 246 -3.53 -16.39 24.63
N ASP A 247 -3.70 -17.13 23.53
CA ASP A 247 -4.22 -18.52 23.57
C ASP A 247 -3.12 -19.53 23.94
N ASP A 248 -1.84 -19.11 23.85
CA ASP A 248 -0.67 -19.90 24.25
C ASP A 248 0.01 -19.28 25.48
N ARG A 249 -0.17 -19.90 26.66
CA ARG A 249 0.39 -19.42 27.92
C ARG A 249 1.93 -19.44 27.96
N ALA A 250 2.56 -20.35 27.24
CA ALA A 250 4.00 -20.41 27.13
C ALA A 250 4.54 -19.26 26.26
N ASP A 251 3.87 -18.95 25.15
CA ASP A 251 4.19 -17.77 24.31
C ASP A 251 4.00 -16.48 25.10
N VAL A 252 2.90 -16.33 25.85
CA VAL A 252 2.67 -15.17 26.72
C VAL A 252 3.86 -14.94 27.64
N ALA A 253 4.27 -15.95 28.41
CA ALA A 253 5.37 -15.82 29.37
C ALA A 253 6.70 -15.46 28.67
N ALA A 254 7.05 -16.19 27.61
CA ALA A 254 8.29 -15.99 26.86
C ALA A 254 8.36 -14.60 26.21
N LYS A 255 7.29 -14.16 25.55
CA LYS A 255 7.21 -12.86 24.87
C LYS A 255 7.26 -11.70 25.86
N ILE A 256 6.53 -11.79 26.97
CA ILE A 256 6.56 -10.75 28.01
C ILE A 256 7.95 -10.67 28.62
N GLN A 257 8.57 -11.80 29.00
CA GLN A 257 9.94 -11.81 29.51
C GLN A 257 10.91 -11.14 28.53
N TYR A 258 10.90 -11.60 27.28
CA TYR A 258 11.77 -11.03 26.24
C TYR A 258 11.55 -9.52 26.06
N CYS A 259 10.30 -9.08 26.08
CA CYS A 259 9.94 -7.66 25.93
C CYS A 259 10.50 -6.82 27.09
N MET A 260 10.37 -7.30 28.33
CA MET A 260 10.88 -6.60 29.51
C MET A 260 12.41 -6.49 29.51
N GLU A 261 13.10 -7.57 29.15
CA GLU A 261 14.57 -7.62 29.08
C GLU A 261 15.12 -6.76 27.92
N ASN A 262 14.38 -6.65 26.80
CA ASN A 262 14.82 -5.97 25.59
C ASN A 262 14.10 -4.64 25.32
N LYS A 263 13.58 -3.97 26.33
CA LYS A 263 12.81 -2.72 26.21
C LYS A 263 13.49 -1.65 25.35
N ASN A 264 14.81 -1.54 25.44
CA ASN A 264 15.58 -0.54 24.69
C ASN A 264 15.57 -0.79 23.18
N ARG A 265 15.52 -2.06 22.75
CA ARG A 265 15.35 -2.45 21.34
C ARG A 265 14.02 -1.92 20.81
N TYR A 266 12.92 -2.20 21.51
CA TYR A 266 11.58 -1.74 21.14
C TYR A 266 11.46 -0.21 21.16
N LEU A 267 12.04 0.45 22.17
CA LEU A 267 12.05 1.91 22.24
C LEU A 267 12.88 2.55 21.11
N ALA A 268 13.96 1.91 20.67
CA ALA A 268 14.83 2.39 19.60
C ALA A 268 14.27 2.12 18.19
N ALA A 269 13.37 1.13 18.05
CA ALA A 269 12.84 0.71 16.75
C ALA A 269 12.13 1.84 16.01
N GLN A 270 12.23 1.83 14.69
CA GLN A 270 11.35 2.58 13.82
C GLN A 270 9.93 2.01 13.94
N ILE A 271 8.90 2.86 13.81
CA ILE A 271 7.51 2.40 13.91
C ILE A 271 7.05 1.81 12.58
N PHE A 272 7.32 2.52 11.50
CA PHE A 272 6.72 2.25 10.19
C PHE A 272 7.73 1.66 9.23
N THR A 273 7.25 0.71 8.44
CA THR A 273 7.99 0.16 7.31
C THR A 273 8.23 1.23 6.24
N PRO A 274 9.21 1.07 5.36
CA PRO A 274 9.47 2.03 4.28
C PRO A 274 8.30 2.24 3.33
N GLN A 275 7.46 1.22 3.15
CA GLN A 275 6.28 1.27 2.29
C GLN A 275 5.01 1.79 2.98
N ALA A 276 5.02 1.99 4.30
CA ALA A 276 3.83 2.37 5.09
C ALA A 276 3.07 3.57 4.51
N LYS A 277 3.79 4.62 4.09
CA LYS A 277 3.19 5.81 3.49
C LYS A 277 2.42 5.51 2.19
N HIS A 278 2.89 4.55 1.41
CA HIS A 278 2.25 4.16 0.16
C HIS A 278 1.01 3.31 0.42
N ILE A 279 1.08 2.44 1.43
CA ILE A 279 -0.06 1.61 1.86
C ILE A 279 -1.20 2.49 2.37
N VAL A 280 -0.90 3.43 3.26
CA VAL A 280 -1.93 4.36 3.77
C VAL A 280 -2.45 5.25 2.65
N SER A 281 -1.59 5.78 1.77
CA SER A 281 -2.03 6.53 0.59
C SER A 281 -3.00 5.71 -0.28
N ASN A 282 -2.73 4.42 -0.48
CA ASN A 282 -3.61 3.54 -1.23
C ASN A 282 -4.95 3.30 -0.53
N TYR A 283 -5.00 3.26 0.81
CA TYR A 283 -6.28 3.20 1.54
C TYR A 283 -7.17 4.40 1.18
N TYR A 284 -6.61 5.63 1.23
CA TYR A 284 -7.33 6.85 0.86
C TYR A 284 -7.78 6.85 -0.60
N GLN A 285 -6.87 6.51 -1.52
CA GLN A 285 -7.17 6.47 -2.96
C GLN A 285 -8.25 5.45 -3.29
N THR A 286 -8.13 4.23 -2.78
CA THR A 286 -9.08 3.16 -3.08
C THR A 286 -10.47 3.49 -2.53
N PHE A 287 -10.54 3.97 -1.29
CA PHE A 287 -11.82 4.35 -0.69
C PHE A 287 -12.51 5.48 -1.47
N ALA A 288 -11.80 6.55 -1.79
CA ALA A 288 -12.35 7.65 -2.61
C ALA A 288 -12.79 7.17 -4.00
N THR A 289 -12.02 6.29 -4.61
CA THR A 289 -12.32 5.72 -5.92
C THR A 289 -13.61 4.92 -5.92
N GLU A 290 -13.80 4.03 -4.94
CA GLU A 290 -14.99 3.19 -4.88
C GLU A 290 -16.26 4.03 -4.57
N ILE A 291 -16.15 5.11 -3.79
CA ILE A 291 -17.24 6.08 -3.64
C ILE A 291 -17.57 6.76 -4.98
N LYS A 292 -16.56 7.28 -5.69
CA LYS A 292 -16.76 7.92 -7.01
C LYS A 292 -17.40 6.98 -8.02
N LYS A 293 -17.01 5.71 -8.01
CA LYS A 293 -17.57 4.67 -8.86
C LYS A 293 -19.04 4.41 -8.51
N GLY A 294 -19.36 4.24 -7.21
CA GLY A 294 -20.72 4.03 -6.73
C GLY A 294 -21.67 5.19 -7.07
N LEU A 295 -21.16 6.42 -7.05
CA LEU A 295 -21.91 7.61 -7.47
C LEU A 295 -21.99 7.80 -8.99
N GLY A 296 -21.31 6.97 -9.80
CA GLY A 296 -21.28 7.09 -11.26
C GLY A 296 -20.53 8.33 -11.77
N ILE A 297 -19.68 8.96 -10.95
CA ILE A 297 -18.91 10.16 -11.34
C ILE A 297 -17.49 9.82 -11.80
N LEU A 298 -17.10 8.55 -11.71
CA LEU A 298 -15.82 8.08 -12.19
C LEU A 298 -15.96 7.55 -13.62
N ARG A 299 -15.14 8.05 -14.55
CA ARG A 299 -15.09 7.45 -15.89
C ARG A 299 -14.57 6.01 -15.83
N PRO A 300 -14.95 5.14 -16.77
CA PRO A 300 -14.38 3.80 -16.86
C PRO A 300 -12.85 3.85 -16.95
N PRO A 301 -12.14 2.95 -16.22
CA PRO A 301 -10.69 2.90 -16.28
C PRO A 301 -10.22 2.48 -17.67
N SER A 302 -9.18 3.13 -18.18
CA SER A 302 -8.57 2.80 -19.46
C SER A 302 -7.28 2.03 -19.31
N VAL A 303 -6.91 1.29 -20.36
CA VAL A 303 -5.61 0.63 -20.50
C VAL A 303 -4.88 1.27 -21.67
N GLY A 304 -3.78 1.93 -21.38
CA GLY A 304 -2.87 2.47 -22.37
C GLY A 304 -1.64 1.60 -22.55
N GLY A 305 -1.15 1.47 -23.76
CA GLY A 305 0.13 0.85 -24.03
C GLY A 305 1.18 1.88 -24.44
N VAL A 306 2.43 1.64 -24.04
CA VAL A 306 3.57 2.44 -24.43
C VAL A 306 4.77 1.58 -24.81
N SER A 307 5.43 1.98 -25.88
CA SER A 307 6.66 1.38 -26.38
C SER A 307 7.63 2.49 -26.82
N TYR A 308 8.83 2.10 -27.22
CA TYR A 308 9.81 2.98 -27.82
C TYR A 308 10.58 2.28 -28.93
N ALA A 309 10.70 2.92 -30.08
CA ALA A 309 11.48 2.45 -31.21
C ALA A 309 12.60 3.48 -31.52
N SER A 310 13.84 3.14 -31.19
CA SER A 310 15.00 3.92 -31.62
C SER A 310 15.19 3.85 -33.15
N ARG A 311 16.04 4.74 -33.72
CA ARG A 311 16.30 4.77 -35.18
C ARG A 311 16.58 3.40 -35.78
N LYS A 312 17.35 2.56 -35.11
CA LYS A 312 17.66 1.20 -35.51
C LYS A 312 16.42 0.30 -35.67
N PHE A 313 15.37 0.60 -34.91
CA PHE A 313 14.14 -0.16 -34.82
C PHE A 313 12.92 0.61 -35.36
N ALA A 314 13.14 1.67 -36.15
CA ALA A 314 12.07 2.54 -36.65
C ALA A 314 10.94 1.76 -37.36
N GLY A 315 11.28 0.71 -38.11
CA GLY A 315 10.29 -0.16 -38.75
C GLY A 315 9.40 -0.95 -37.77
N ARG A 316 9.83 -1.13 -36.54
CA ARG A 316 9.03 -1.82 -35.52
C ARG A 316 7.91 -0.95 -34.93
N ARG A 317 7.98 0.37 -35.08
CA ARG A 317 6.95 1.29 -34.59
C ARG A 317 5.57 0.94 -35.13
N GLU A 318 5.42 0.93 -36.44
CA GLU A 318 4.14 0.64 -37.07
C GLU A 318 3.66 -0.80 -36.80
N VAL A 319 4.60 -1.73 -36.70
CA VAL A 319 4.30 -3.13 -36.43
C VAL A 319 3.71 -3.28 -35.02
N ILE A 320 4.39 -2.78 -33.98
CA ILE A 320 3.94 -2.94 -32.58
C ILE A 320 2.62 -2.19 -32.35
N GLU A 321 2.45 -0.98 -32.91
CA GLU A 321 1.19 -0.22 -32.80
C GLU A 321 0.03 -1.00 -33.46
N ARG A 322 0.24 -1.53 -34.66
CA ARG A 322 -0.79 -2.35 -35.37
C ARG A 322 -1.14 -3.62 -34.61
N GLU A 323 -0.15 -4.32 -34.06
CA GLU A 323 -0.36 -5.54 -33.26
C GLU A 323 -1.08 -5.22 -31.95
N ALA A 324 -0.72 -4.13 -31.28
CA ALA A 324 -1.39 -3.66 -30.08
C ALA A 324 -2.89 -3.38 -30.31
N PHE A 325 -3.22 -2.66 -31.38
CA PHE A 325 -4.63 -2.40 -31.74
C PHE A 325 -5.38 -3.69 -32.13
N LYS A 326 -4.76 -4.59 -32.86
CA LYS A 326 -5.37 -5.89 -33.21
C LYS A 326 -5.62 -6.77 -32.00
N SER A 327 -4.81 -6.66 -30.94
CA SER A 327 -4.98 -7.42 -29.72
C SER A 327 -6.26 -7.07 -28.95
N SER A 328 -6.76 -5.85 -29.10
CA SER A 328 -7.87 -5.27 -28.33
C SER A 328 -7.58 -5.18 -26.81
N TYR A 329 -6.32 -5.26 -26.38
CA TYR A 329 -5.92 -5.06 -24.99
C TYR A 329 -5.91 -3.59 -24.58
N PHE A 330 -5.77 -2.66 -25.53
CA PHE A 330 -5.49 -1.26 -25.27
C PHE A 330 -6.57 -0.34 -25.87
N GLN A 331 -7.01 0.65 -25.11
CA GLN A 331 -7.80 1.78 -25.60
C GLN A 331 -6.91 2.81 -26.33
N SER A 332 -5.62 2.85 -25.98
CA SER A 332 -4.63 3.68 -26.66
C SER A 332 -3.27 3.00 -26.64
N PHE A 333 -2.49 3.16 -27.69
CA PHE A 333 -1.11 2.67 -27.75
C PHE A 333 -0.22 3.71 -28.46
N THR A 334 0.95 4.00 -27.87
CA THR A 334 1.91 4.95 -28.44
C THR A 334 3.29 4.35 -28.45
N CYS A 335 3.90 4.22 -29.60
CA CYS A 335 5.30 3.88 -29.71
C CYS A 335 6.12 5.18 -29.90
N PHE A 336 6.83 5.59 -28.86
CA PHE A 336 7.68 6.77 -28.85
C PHE A 336 8.92 6.58 -29.72
N THR A 337 9.49 7.69 -30.12
CA THR A 337 10.76 7.81 -30.85
C THR A 337 11.67 8.84 -30.20
N GLU A 338 12.87 9.02 -30.73
CA GLU A 338 13.78 10.07 -30.28
C GLU A 338 13.20 11.49 -30.39
N GLY A 339 12.31 11.72 -31.38
CA GLY A 339 11.63 13.01 -31.56
C GLY A 339 10.60 13.34 -30.48
N ASP A 340 10.11 12.33 -29.78
CA ASP A 340 9.08 12.49 -28.74
C ASP A 340 9.68 12.74 -27.34
N VAL A 341 11.01 12.68 -27.18
CA VAL A 341 11.71 12.95 -25.94
C VAL A 341 12.17 14.40 -25.89
N ASP A 342 11.98 15.07 -24.75
CA ASP A 342 12.28 16.49 -24.58
C ASP A 342 13.76 16.83 -24.88
N GLU A 343 14.01 17.89 -25.61
CA GLU A 343 15.36 18.39 -25.90
C GLU A 343 16.14 18.73 -24.63
N ALA A 344 15.46 19.27 -23.60
CA ALA A 344 16.08 19.57 -22.31
C ALA A 344 16.58 18.29 -21.61
N PHE A 345 15.83 17.18 -21.69
CA PHE A 345 16.25 15.89 -21.16
C PHE A 345 17.46 15.35 -21.95
N LYS A 346 17.40 15.39 -23.26
CA LYS A 346 18.52 14.95 -24.13
C LYS A 346 19.79 15.73 -23.85
N ALA A 347 19.68 17.04 -23.71
CA ALA A 347 20.82 17.92 -23.42
C ALA A 347 21.48 17.61 -22.06
N ARG A 348 20.67 17.38 -21.02
CA ARG A 348 21.18 17.00 -19.69
C ARG A 348 21.94 15.67 -19.70
N HIS A 349 21.49 14.72 -20.48
CA HIS A 349 22.07 13.38 -20.57
C HIS A 349 22.85 13.14 -21.86
N ALA A 350 23.38 14.18 -22.50
CA ALA A 350 24.00 14.12 -23.82
C ALA A 350 25.15 13.07 -23.90
N GLN A 351 25.90 12.89 -22.81
CA GLN A 351 26.98 11.91 -22.76
C GLN A 351 26.51 10.47 -22.96
N VAL A 352 25.31 10.12 -22.47
CA VAL A 352 24.74 8.77 -22.56
C VAL A 352 23.78 8.68 -23.74
N TRP A 353 23.03 9.74 -24.03
CA TRP A 353 22.00 9.78 -25.05
C TRP A 353 22.48 9.34 -26.45
N THR A 354 23.69 9.74 -26.83
CA THR A 354 24.27 9.42 -28.15
C THR A 354 24.93 8.05 -28.24
N GLN A 355 25.00 7.32 -27.12
CA GLN A 355 25.64 6.02 -27.08
C GLN A 355 24.71 4.88 -27.48
N ALA A 356 25.26 3.78 -27.94
CA ALA A 356 24.58 2.50 -28.15
C ALA A 356 24.93 1.52 -27.01
N PRO A 357 24.06 0.57 -26.66
CA PRO A 357 22.79 0.17 -27.32
C PRO A 357 21.56 1.00 -26.86
N GLY A 358 20.40 0.68 -27.40
CA GLY A 358 19.09 1.10 -26.87
C GLY A 358 18.77 2.59 -27.04
N GLY A 359 19.50 3.33 -27.87
CA GLY A 359 19.29 4.77 -27.98
C GLY A 359 19.65 5.49 -26.68
N GLY A 360 20.88 5.34 -26.19
CA GLY A 360 21.36 5.87 -24.92
C GLY A 360 21.08 4.95 -23.74
N TYR A 361 21.32 3.65 -23.88
CA TYR A 361 21.17 2.66 -22.81
C TYR A 361 19.80 2.69 -22.13
N TRP A 362 18.71 2.96 -22.90
CA TRP A 362 17.31 3.04 -22.41
C TRP A 362 17.06 4.14 -21.36
N ILE A 363 17.93 5.17 -21.30
CA ILE A 363 17.82 6.29 -20.34
C ILE A 363 16.46 7.02 -20.42
N TRP A 364 15.85 7.05 -21.60
CA TRP A 364 14.54 7.67 -21.87
C TRP A 364 13.37 6.94 -21.18
N LYS A 365 13.52 5.66 -20.82
CA LYS A 365 12.42 4.82 -20.35
C LYS A 365 11.71 5.38 -19.12
N PRO A 366 12.38 5.67 -17.98
CA PRO A 366 11.72 6.26 -16.83
C PRO A 366 11.10 7.62 -17.14
N HIS A 367 11.71 8.40 -18.02
CA HIS A 367 11.22 9.72 -18.39
C HIS A 367 9.88 9.68 -19.12
N ILE A 368 9.75 8.90 -20.20
CA ILE A 368 8.50 8.80 -20.95
C ILE A 368 7.36 8.20 -20.12
N ILE A 369 7.66 7.22 -19.26
CA ILE A 369 6.67 6.60 -18.41
C ILE A 369 6.20 7.58 -17.34
N ARG A 370 7.11 8.29 -16.67
CA ARG A 370 6.78 9.28 -15.64
C ARG A 370 5.88 10.40 -16.18
N LYS A 371 6.18 10.90 -17.41
CA LYS A 371 5.32 11.88 -18.11
C LYS A 371 3.93 11.33 -18.42
N LYS A 372 3.82 10.08 -18.87
CA LYS A 372 2.51 9.45 -19.10
C LYS A 372 1.71 9.35 -17.82
N LEU A 373 2.33 8.94 -16.72
CA LEU A 373 1.66 8.81 -15.43
C LEU A 373 1.14 10.17 -14.89
N GLU A 374 1.77 11.29 -15.23
CA GLU A 374 1.31 12.62 -14.79
C GLU A 374 -0.11 12.93 -15.28
N VAL A 375 -0.39 12.62 -16.55
CA VAL A 375 -1.65 12.95 -17.21
C VAL A 375 -2.72 11.87 -17.11
N MET A 376 -2.36 10.68 -16.60
CA MET A 376 -3.29 9.57 -16.42
C MET A 376 -4.13 9.74 -15.16
N SER A 377 -5.36 9.21 -15.20
CA SER A 377 -6.16 9.03 -13.98
C SER A 377 -5.60 7.89 -13.12
N GLU A 378 -5.90 7.94 -11.82
CA GLU A 378 -5.42 6.95 -10.84
C GLU A 378 -5.91 5.52 -11.10
N GLN A 379 -6.99 5.34 -11.89
CA GLN A 379 -7.55 4.03 -12.24
C GLN A 379 -7.02 3.46 -13.56
N ASP A 380 -6.36 4.30 -14.36
CA ASP A 380 -5.79 3.86 -15.63
C ASP A 380 -4.57 2.98 -15.41
N VAL A 381 -4.37 2.02 -16.29
CA VAL A 381 -3.17 1.18 -16.32
C VAL A 381 -2.38 1.47 -17.57
N LEU A 382 -1.10 1.74 -17.42
CA LEU A 382 -0.13 1.84 -18.50
C LEU A 382 0.65 0.53 -18.58
N VAL A 383 0.71 -0.05 -19.76
CA VAL A 383 1.51 -1.24 -20.05
C VAL A 383 2.72 -0.82 -20.87
N TYR A 384 3.91 -1.00 -20.33
CA TYR A 384 5.14 -0.84 -21.07
C TYR A 384 5.53 -2.16 -21.73
N VAL A 385 5.85 -2.11 -23.01
CA VAL A 385 6.44 -3.23 -23.75
C VAL A 385 7.57 -2.72 -24.65
N ASP A 386 8.67 -3.45 -24.70
CA ASP A 386 9.71 -3.18 -25.71
C ASP A 386 9.16 -3.39 -27.13
N SER A 387 9.63 -2.62 -28.11
CA SER A 387 9.12 -2.68 -29.50
C SER A 387 9.32 -4.03 -30.20
N GLY A 388 10.15 -4.90 -29.65
CA GLY A 388 10.33 -6.28 -30.07
C GLY A 388 9.31 -7.28 -29.53
N CYS A 389 8.32 -6.86 -28.73
CA CYS A 389 7.28 -7.74 -28.20
C CYS A 389 6.19 -8.04 -29.23
N CYS A 390 5.43 -9.11 -28.95
CA CYS A 390 4.21 -9.51 -29.68
C CYS A 390 3.07 -9.79 -28.69
N PHE A 391 1.82 -9.83 -29.17
CA PHE A 391 0.64 -10.07 -28.34
C PHE A 391 -0.06 -11.36 -28.73
N CYS A 392 -0.35 -12.20 -27.74
CA CYS A 392 -1.19 -13.39 -27.85
C CYS A 392 -2.62 -13.05 -27.44
N VAL A 393 -3.62 -13.57 -28.17
CA VAL A 393 -5.03 -13.19 -28.00
C VAL A 393 -5.97 -14.41 -27.82
N THR A 394 -5.43 -15.55 -27.36
CA THR A 394 -6.25 -16.69 -26.95
C THR A 394 -7.13 -16.30 -25.75
N ASP A 395 -8.16 -17.07 -25.46
CA ASP A 395 -9.05 -16.80 -24.33
C ASP A 395 -8.28 -16.84 -23.01
N GLU A 396 -7.39 -17.81 -22.81
CA GLU A 396 -6.53 -17.92 -21.63
C GLU A 396 -5.59 -16.71 -21.47
N ALA A 397 -5.03 -16.22 -22.59
CA ALA A 397 -4.19 -15.05 -22.57
C ALA A 397 -4.97 -13.77 -22.21
N ARG A 398 -6.23 -13.66 -22.64
CA ARG A 398 -7.12 -12.55 -22.24
C ARG A 398 -7.46 -12.59 -20.76
N GLU A 399 -7.85 -13.75 -20.23
CA GLU A 399 -8.11 -13.94 -18.80
C GLU A 399 -6.86 -13.61 -17.96
N ARG A 400 -5.68 -14.01 -18.46
CA ARG A 400 -4.42 -13.69 -17.78
C ARG A 400 -4.11 -12.19 -17.81
N PHE A 401 -4.39 -11.50 -18.92
CA PHE A 401 -4.24 -10.05 -19.01
C PHE A 401 -5.17 -9.33 -18.04
N ASP A 402 -6.43 -9.75 -17.95
CA ASP A 402 -7.38 -9.22 -16.97
C ASP A 402 -6.93 -9.46 -15.52
N SER A 403 -6.28 -10.59 -15.26
CA SER A 403 -5.66 -10.86 -13.95
C SER A 403 -4.53 -9.88 -13.64
N TYR A 404 -3.67 -9.55 -14.61
CA TYR A 404 -2.63 -8.52 -14.42
C TYR A 404 -3.24 -7.15 -14.13
N LEU A 405 -4.26 -6.75 -14.88
CA LEU A 405 -4.96 -5.49 -14.66
C LEU A 405 -5.57 -5.43 -13.25
N TRP A 406 -6.18 -6.55 -12.82
CA TRP A 406 -6.73 -6.66 -11.48
C TRP A 406 -5.65 -6.51 -10.39
N MET A 407 -4.51 -7.21 -10.52
CA MET A 407 -3.39 -7.12 -9.59
C MET A 407 -2.88 -5.68 -9.46
N VAL A 408 -2.64 -5.01 -10.58
CA VAL A 408 -2.12 -3.63 -10.60
C VAL A 408 -3.11 -2.64 -9.99
N ARG A 409 -4.41 -2.81 -10.26
CA ARG A 409 -5.46 -1.93 -9.75
C ARG A 409 -5.68 -2.06 -8.25
N ASN A 410 -5.47 -3.24 -7.69
CA ASN A 410 -5.76 -3.52 -6.29
C ASN A 410 -4.53 -3.51 -5.38
N HIS A 411 -3.33 -3.54 -5.93
CA HIS A 411 -2.10 -3.50 -5.13
C HIS A 411 -1.65 -2.05 -4.87
N TRP A 412 -1.21 -1.75 -3.65
CA TRP A 412 -0.79 -0.41 -3.23
C TRP A 412 0.37 0.16 -4.05
N SER A 413 1.31 -0.67 -4.51
CA SER A 413 2.43 -0.19 -5.34
C SER A 413 1.98 0.22 -6.74
N GLY A 414 0.90 -0.38 -7.24
CA GLY A 414 0.41 -0.14 -8.59
C GLY A 414 1.43 -0.46 -9.70
N LEU A 415 2.43 -1.31 -9.43
CA LEU A 415 3.50 -1.63 -10.40
C LEU A 415 3.80 -3.14 -10.37
N LEU A 416 3.28 -3.85 -11.37
CA LEU A 416 3.51 -5.28 -11.59
C LEU A 416 4.82 -5.49 -12.34
N ARG A 417 5.71 -6.29 -11.76
CA ARG A 417 6.99 -6.69 -12.36
C ARG A 417 7.07 -8.21 -12.49
N PHE A 418 7.72 -8.65 -13.56
CA PHE A 418 8.00 -10.06 -13.83
C PHE A 418 9.42 -10.41 -13.37
N GLN A 419 9.59 -11.53 -12.67
CA GLN A 419 10.86 -11.94 -12.08
C GLN A 419 11.45 -13.12 -12.84
N LEU A 420 12.66 -12.94 -13.33
CA LEU A 420 13.48 -13.99 -13.91
C LEU A 420 13.95 -14.98 -12.84
N HIS A 421 14.25 -16.22 -13.23
CA HIS A 421 14.85 -17.23 -12.34
C HIS A 421 16.35 -16.94 -12.04
N HIS A 422 17.00 -16.07 -12.81
CA HIS A 422 18.39 -15.69 -12.59
C HIS A 422 18.51 -14.62 -11.49
N PRO A 423 19.42 -14.81 -10.49
CA PRO A 423 19.59 -13.83 -9.42
C PRO A 423 20.11 -12.48 -9.94
N GLU A 424 19.76 -11.42 -9.23
CA GLU A 424 20.14 -10.04 -9.56
C GLU A 424 21.66 -9.88 -9.70
N GLU A 425 22.43 -10.45 -8.76
CA GLU A 425 23.90 -10.36 -8.72
C GLU A 425 24.59 -10.91 -9.95
N LYS A 426 23.93 -11.81 -10.72
CA LYS A 426 24.48 -12.37 -11.96
C LYS A 426 24.48 -11.36 -13.11
N PHE A 427 23.57 -10.40 -13.09
CA PHE A 427 23.30 -9.49 -14.22
C PHE A 427 23.28 -8.02 -13.82
N THR A 428 23.77 -7.70 -12.63
CA THR A 428 23.86 -6.31 -12.14
C THR A 428 25.29 -6.08 -11.66
N ASN A 429 25.97 -5.11 -12.25
CA ASN A 429 27.34 -4.81 -11.89
C ASN A 429 27.44 -4.23 -10.47
N ARG A 430 28.65 -4.35 -9.89
CA ARG A 430 28.92 -3.93 -8.51
C ARG A 430 28.63 -2.46 -8.26
N SER A 431 28.85 -1.61 -9.25
CA SER A 431 28.67 -0.16 -9.11
C SER A 431 27.22 0.22 -8.82
N ILE A 432 26.24 -0.44 -9.45
CA ILE A 432 24.80 -0.24 -9.12
C ILE A 432 24.49 -0.73 -7.71
N VAL A 433 25.04 -1.86 -7.30
CA VAL A 433 24.83 -2.42 -5.95
C VAL A 433 25.39 -1.49 -4.88
N ASP A 434 26.60 -0.95 -5.10
CA ASP A 434 27.26 -0.03 -4.16
C ASP A 434 26.54 1.33 -4.12
N TYR A 435 26.12 1.84 -5.27
CA TYR A 435 25.29 3.04 -5.35
C TYR A 435 23.97 2.88 -4.58
N ALA A 436 23.26 1.77 -4.79
CA ALA A 436 22.00 1.50 -4.10
C ALA A 436 22.22 1.37 -2.57
N ARG A 437 23.30 0.71 -2.14
CA ARG A 437 23.67 0.61 -0.72
C ARG A 437 23.88 1.99 -0.11
N GLN A 438 24.61 2.87 -0.78
CA GLN A 438 24.88 4.22 -0.31
C GLN A 438 23.60 5.07 -0.28
N LYS A 439 22.83 5.06 -1.36
CA LYS A 439 21.62 5.89 -1.50
C LYS A 439 20.52 5.51 -0.52
N PHE A 440 20.29 4.22 -0.33
CA PHE A 440 19.18 3.72 0.51
C PHE A 440 19.59 3.31 1.92
N GLY A 441 20.89 3.25 2.23
CA GLY A 441 21.38 2.93 3.57
C GLY A 441 21.05 1.51 4.04
N ARG A 442 20.98 0.51 3.12
CA ARG A 442 20.54 -0.86 3.40
C ARG A 442 21.56 -1.91 2.98
N ASP A 443 21.49 -3.08 3.62
CA ASP A 443 22.16 -4.27 3.11
C ASP A 443 21.53 -4.72 1.79
N MET A 444 22.33 -4.92 0.75
CA MET A 444 21.87 -5.32 -0.58
C MET A 444 21.73 -6.84 -0.73
N GLY A 445 22.31 -7.64 0.17
CA GLY A 445 22.30 -9.11 0.08
C GLY A 445 20.90 -9.72 -0.07
N PRO A 446 19.87 -9.30 0.68
CA PRO A 446 18.51 -9.81 0.51
C PRO A 446 17.92 -9.56 -0.88
N TYR A 447 18.32 -8.49 -1.56
CA TYR A 447 17.78 -8.10 -2.87
C TYR A 447 18.57 -8.72 -4.02
N THR A 448 19.90 -8.82 -3.91
CA THR A 448 20.77 -9.32 -4.99
C THR A 448 20.68 -10.83 -5.19
N ARG A 449 20.29 -11.58 -4.16
CA ARG A 449 20.07 -13.03 -4.24
C ARG A 449 18.71 -13.43 -4.83
N THR A 450 17.77 -12.50 -4.97
CA THR A 450 16.47 -12.75 -5.62
C THR A 450 16.59 -12.58 -7.14
N GLY A 451 15.64 -13.16 -7.89
CA GLY A 451 15.62 -13.05 -9.36
C GLY A 451 15.58 -11.62 -9.85
N GLN A 452 16.28 -11.31 -10.94
CA GLN A 452 16.24 -9.99 -11.57
C GLN A 452 14.87 -9.74 -12.21
N LEU A 453 14.38 -8.50 -12.14
CA LEU A 453 13.08 -8.13 -12.72
C LEU A 453 13.23 -7.75 -14.20
N VAL A 454 12.30 -8.23 -15.02
CA VAL A 454 12.24 -7.93 -16.47
C VAL A 454 12.11 -6.43 -16.71
N GLY A 455 12.97 -5.86 -17.57
CA GLY A 455 12.95 -4.45 -17.95
C GLY A 455 12.07 -4.13 -19.15
N GLY A 456 11.78 -5.14 -19.98
CA GLY A 456 11.09 -4.98 -21.26
C GLY A 456 9.56 -5.08 -21.23
N VAL A 457 8.99 -5.55 -20.11
CA VAL A 457 7.52 -5.66 -19.93
C VAL A 457 7.18 -5.39 -18.48
N PHE A 458 6.25 -4.48 -18.23
CA PHE A 458 5.64 -4.26 -16.91
C PHE A 458 4.33 -3.46 -17.04
N LEU A 459 3.49 -3.53 -16.01
CA LEU A 459 2.25 -2.79 -15.95
C LEU A 459 2.30 -1.81 -14.76
N VAL A 460 1.82 -0.59 -14.97
CA VAL A 460 1.87 0.44 -13.93
C VAL A 460 0.58 1.25 -13.88
N ARG A 461 0.11 1.53 -12.66
CA ARG A 461 -0.97 2.46 -12.33
C ARG A 461 -0.37 3.66 -11.59
N LYS A 462 -1.00 4.83 -11.73
CA LYS A 462 -0.60 6.02 -10.97
C LYS A 462 -0.90 5.86 -9.48
N THR A 463 0.15 5.68 -8.68
CA THR A 463 0.12 5.63 -7.21
C THR A 463 1.24 6.49 -6.65
N SER A 464 1.20 6.79 -5.35
CA SER A 464 2.31 7.47 -4.69
C SER A 464 3.63 6.71 -4.81
N PHE A 465 3.58 5.36 -4.76
CA PHE A 465 4.77 4.52 -4.93
C PHE A 465 5.29 4.54 -6.37
N SER A 466 4.43 4.31 -7.37
CA SER A 466 4.86 4.26 -8.76
C SER A 466 5.47 5.58 -9.22
N LEU A 467 4.89 6.71 -8.79
CA LEU A 467 5.46 8.03 -9.06
C LEU A 467 6.84 8.18 -8.42
N GLN A 468 6.95 7.87 -7.12
CA GLN A 468 8.23 7.95 -6.40
C GLN A 468 9.28 7.00 -6.97
N PHE A 469 8.89 5.81 -7.44
CA PHE A 469 9.80 4.87 -8.07
C PHE A 469 10.43 5.44 -9.35
N PHE A 470 9.62 6.02 -10.25
CA PHE A 470 10.15 6.64 -11.46
C PHE A 470 10.92 7.93 -11.18
N ASP A 471 10.51 8.72 -10.17
CA ASP A 471 11.29 9.87 -9.71
C ASP A 471 12.65 9.42 -9.16
N ALA A 472 12.73 8.34 -8.36
CA ALA A 472 13.99 7.80 -7.86
C ALA A 472 14.92 7.29 -8.97
N LEU A 473 14.38 6.72 -10.04
CA LEU A 473 15.17 6.37 -11.23
C LEU A 473 15.71 7.63 -11.92
N LEU A 474 14.87 8.64 -12.12
CA LEU A 474 15.28 9.89 -12.74
C LEU A 474 16.34 10.63 -11.90
N ASP A 475 16.17 10.71 -10.58
CA ASP A 475 17.16 11.27 -9.65
C ASP A 475 18.50 10.53 -9.75
N THR A 476 18.46 9.20 -9.86
CA THR A 476 19.68 8.38 -10.07
C THR A 476 20.39 8.75 -11.36
N LEU A 477 19.64 8.99 -12.44
CA LEU A 477 20.20 9.40 -13.73
C LEU A 477 20.76 10.82 -13.71
N GLU A 478 20.17 11.71 -12.93
CA GLU A 478 20.71 13.08 -12.72
C GLU A 478 21.99 13.04 -11.86
N GLU A 479 22.08 12.14 -10.88
CA GLU A 479 23.27 11.97 -10.05
C GLU A 479 24.43 11.33 -10.84
N ASP A 480 24.19 10.21 -11.53
CA ASP A 480 25.18 9.57 -12.42
C ASP A 480 24.54 8.67 -13.49
N SER A 481 24.26 9.20 -14.65
CA SER A 481 23.68 8.46 -15.78
C SER A 481 24.59 7.36 -16.33
N ARG A 482 25.90 7.38 -16.03
CA ARG A 482 26.88 6.35 -16.46
C ARG A 482 26.63 5.00 -15.78
N LEU A 483 25.85 4.96 -14.69
CA LEU A 483 25.38 3.72 -14.06
C LEU A 483 24.59 2.83 -15.04
N LEU A 484 23.96 3.40 -16.07
CA LEU A 484 23.32 2.63 -17.13
C LEU A 484 24.29 2.05 -18.15
N THR A 485 25.49 2.59 -18.26
CA THR A 485 26.46 2.21 -19.29
C THR A 485 27.43 1.14 -18.80
N ASP A 486 28.29 0.67 -19.69
CA ASP A 486 29.38 -0.25 -19.32
C ASP A 486 30.58 0.46 -18.67
N ALA A 487 30.49 1.76 -18.43
CA ALA A 487 31.62 2.56 -17.89
C ALA A 487 32.17 2.06 -16.56
N TYR A 488 31.34 1.42 -15.75
CA TYR A 488 31.72 0.88 -14.45
C TYR A 488 31.73 -0.65 -14.40
N THR A 489 31.48 -1.32 -15.52
CA THR A 489 31.43 -2.79 -15.60
C THR A 489 32.84 -3.35 -15.62
N GLN A 490 33.18 -4.20 -14.66
CA GLN A 490 34.49 -4.82 -14.56
C GLN A 490 34.59 -6.08 -15.44
N ALA A 491 35.81 -6.52 -15.71
CA ALA A 491 36.03 -7.75 -16.48
C ALA A 491 35.36 -8.94 -15.81
N GLY A 492 34.53 -9.66 -16.57
CA GLY A 492 33.75 -10.81 -16.08
C GLY A 492 32.37 -10.46 -15.48
N GLU A 493 32.04 -9.20 -15.28
CA GLU A 493 30.69 -8.78 -14.90
C GLU A 493 29.76 -8.73 -16.12
N VAL A 494 28.50 -9.03 -15.89
CA VAL A 494 27.42 -8.87 -16.89
C VAL A 494 26.46 -7.79 -16.38
N HIS A 495 26.15 -6.83 -17.23
CA HIS A 495 25.28 -5.72 -16.92
C HIS A 495 24.10 -5.64 -17.89
N ARG A 496 22.90 -5.47 -17.37
CA ARG A 496 21.66 -5.32 -18.15
C ARG A 496 21.08 -3.92 -18.07
N HIS A 497 21.92 -2.93 -17.93
CA HIS A 497 21.65 -1.50 -18.07
C HIS A 497 20.43 -1.02 -17.24
N ASP A 498 19.40 -0.48 -17.92
CA ASP A 498 18.15 -0.02 -17.30
C ASP A 498 17.42 -1.11 -16.51
N GLN A 499 17.48 -2.35 -16.97
CA GLN A 499 16.88 -3.48 -16.27
C GLN A 499 17.55 -3.71 -14.90
N SER A 500 18.88 -3.68 -14.84
CA SER A 500 19.65 -3.86 -13.62
C SER A 500 19.33 -2.77 -12.60
N LEU A 501 19.37 -1.50 -13.02
CA LEU A 501 19.06 -0.37 -12.16
C LEU A 501 17.61 -0.42 -11.67
N SER A 502 16.64 -0.54 -12.58
CA SER A 502 15.22 -0.52 -12.23
C SER A 502 14.80 -1.72 -11.38
N SER A 503 15.41 -2.89 -11.60
CA SER A 503 15.15 -4.08 -10.79
C SER A 503 15.59 -3.89 -9.35
N LEU A 504 16.82 -3.46 -9.12
CA LEU A 504 17.36 -3.30 -7.78
C LEU A 504 16.65 -2.17 -7.03
N VAL A 505 16.45 -1.01 -7.66
CA VAL A 505 15.75 0.14 -7.06
C VAL A 505 14.32 -0.23 -6.66
N TYR A 506 13.57 -0.95 -7.50
CA TYR A 506 12.22 -1.40 -7.17
C TYR A 506 12.17 -2.23 -5.88
N LYS A 507 13.05 -3.22 -5.77
CA LYS A 507 13.12 -4.12 -4.61
C LYS A 507 13.52 -3.37 -3.32
N VAL A 508 14.55 -2.53 -3.42
CA VAL A 508 15.08 -1.76 -2.26
C VAL A 508 14.06 -0.76 -1.74
N MET A 509 13.24 -0.19 -2.61
CA MET A 509 12.13 0.69 -2.23
C MET A 509 10.93 -0.07 -1.62
N GLY A 510 10.97 -1.39 -1.57
CA GLY A 510 9.91 -2.24 -0.99
C GLY A 510 8.83 -2.62 -2.00
N GLY A 511 9.09 -2.52 -3.30
CA GLY A 511 8.18 -3.01 -4.32
C GLY A 511 7.93 -4.51 -4.17
N SER A 512 6.67 -4.93 -4.07
CA SER A 512 6.28 -6.29 -3.70
C SER A 512 5.31 -6.96 -4.69
N LEU A 513 4.75 -6.24 -5.66
CA LEU A 513 3.93 -6.86 -6.69
C LEU A 513 4.82 -7.48 -7.77
N ILE A 514 5.31 -8.67 -7.48
CA ILE A 514 6.25 -9.43 -8.30
C ILE A 514 5.66 -10.81 -8.56
N ILE A 515 5.63 -11.22 -9.83
CA ILE A 515 5.25 -12.58 -10.23
C ILE A 515 6.37 -13.22 -11.05
N PRO A 516 6.41 -14.55 -11.19
CA PRO A 516 7.35 -15.21 -12.10
C PRO A 516 7.29 -14.63 -13.53
N ASP A 517 8.39 -14.75 -14.27
CA ASP A 517 8.42 -14.30 -15.67
C ASP A 517 7.46 -15.12 -16.54
N GLU A 518 6.50 -14.44 -17.12
CA GLU A 518 5.48 -14.95 -18.03
C GLU A 518 5.57 -14.29 -19.41
N THR A 519 6.74 -13.73 -19.75
CA THR A 519 6.95 -12.99 -20.99
C THR A 519 7.95 -13.66 -21.94
N TYR A 520 8.75 -14.61 -21.44
CA TYR A 520 9.75 -15.35 -22.23
C TYR A 520 9.63 -16.86 -21.99
N PHE A 521 9.71 -17.65 -23.06
CA PHE A 521 9.46 -19.07 -23.04
C PHE A 521 10.61 -19.82 -23.74
N GLU A 522 11.32 -20.67 -23.01
CA GLU A 522 12.40 -21.49 -23.55
C GLU A 522 11.93 -22.49 -24.59
N GLU A 523 10.69 -22.98 -24.46
CA GLU A 523 10.02 -23.89 -25.40
C GLU A 523 9.65 -23.21 -26.74
N GLY A 524 9.85 -21.89 -26.83
CA GLY A 524 9.52 -21.06 -27.98
C GLY A 524 8.16 -20.38 -27.90
N PHE A 525 8.06 -19.26 -28.62
CA PHE A 525 6.83 -18.48 -28.74
C PHE A 525 5.84 -19.23 -29.65
N GLY A 526 4.63 -19.41 -29.17
CA GLY A 526 3.60 -20.20 -29.82
C GLY A 526 3.45 -21.62 -29.30
N SER A 527 4.29 -22.06 -28.34
CA SER A 527 4.06 -23.29 -27.56
C SER A 527 2.73 -23.22 -26.79
N ASP A 528 2.21 -24.36 -26.37
CA ASP A 528 0.97 -24.42 -25.57
C ASP A 528 1.13 -23.64 -24.25
N THR A 529 2.31 -23.65 -23.65
CA THR A 529 2.63 -22.82 -22.48
C THR A 529 2.55 -21.33 -22.82
N ALA A 530 3.24 -20.88 -23.87
CA ALA A 530 3.31 -19.48 -24.25
C ALA A 530 1.92 -18.90 -24.62
N ARG A 531 1.06 -19.70 -25.25
CA ARG A 531 -0.30 -19.27 -25.68
C ARG A 531 -1.22 -18.88 -24.51
N ARG A 532 -0.89 -19.27 -23.31
CA ARG A 532 -1.63 -18.91 -22.08
C ARG A 532 -1.34 -17.48 -21.59
N PHE A 533 -0.34 -16.79 -22.17
CA PHE A 533 0.16 -15.51 -21.69
C PHE A 533 0.05 -14.42 -22.76
N PRO A 534 -0.36 -13.19 -22.38
CA PRO A 534 -0.79 -12.16 -23.34
C PRO A 534 0.36 -11.44 -24.06
N ILE A 535 1.55 -11.35 -23.44
CA ILE A 535 2.67 -10.54 -23.96
C ILE A 535 3.92 -11.41 -24.08
N TRP A 536 4.50 -11.44 -25.27
CA TRP A 536 5.68 -12.22 -25.56
C TRP A 536 6.88 -11.31 -25.87
N ALA A 537 7.92 -11.40 -25.08
CA ALA A 537 9.18 -10.68 -25.27
C ALA A 537 10.06 -11.37 -26.32
N THR A 538 9.60 -11.43 -27.57
CA THR A 538 10.22 -12.17 -28.66
C THR A 538 11.57 -11.61 -29.11
N ARG A 539 11.91 -10.36 -28.71
CA ARG A 539 13.12 -9.64 -29.13
C ARG A 539 13.28 -9.58 -30.67
N SER A 540 12.17 -9.56 -31.39
CA SER A 540 12.17 -9.50 -32.86
C SER A 540 12.82 -8.20 -33.34
N GLY A 541 13.95 -8.29 -34.00
CA GLY A 541 14.85 -7.18 -34.28
C GLY A 541 14.68 -6.48 -35.61
N SER A 542 13.69 -6.80 -36.44
CA SER A 542 13.50 -6.16 -37.77
C SER A 542 12.08 -6.23 -38.22
#